data_3bf2f03be5b6fd6be88bca95a7076113
#
_entry.id   3bf2f03be5b6fd6be88bca95a7076113
#
_cell.length_a   1.000
_cell.length_b   1.000
_cell.length_c   1.000
_cell.angle_alpha   90.00
_cell.angle_beta   90.00
_cell.angle_gamma   90.00
#
_symmetry.space_group_name_H-M   'P 1'
#
loop_
_entity.id
_entity.type
_entity.pdbx_description
1 polymer ?
#
loop_
_entity_poly.entity_id
_entity_poly.type
_entity_poly.pdbx_seq_one_letter_code
_entity_poly.pdbx_strand_id
1 'polypeptide(L)'
;HNGEFYIYWGDPDYGVFMVKTKNPAGKWDDPVCVIPGKGMIDTSPLWDEDGRVYLVNGWANSRNRFASVITVRELNAEGTKDISDPVIVFDGNGTENRTCEGPKFYKRNGWYWVMFPAGGVPTGHQIAMRSKSPFGPYEAKKVLAQGKSKINGPHQGGWVHTKYGEDWFMHFQDKEAYGRVVHLQPVTWKDNWPVMGKVPAKGYCGEPYETYKMPKAAVHVNINPVESDEFNETKLGLQWQWHANYQQWYGMPTSMGVMRVYTDKNDGTIWHTPNLLLQKTPADNFTVTTKLQLTAKDQNQMGGIIMMGLDYTALVVKRVGDEFQLQQITCKSADKGKPETVKVLDTLKPSLVDQIDYQPAIHE
;
A
#
# COMPACT_ATOMS: atom_id res chain seq x y z
N HIS A 1 -9.43 20.59 0.76
CA HIS A 1 -10.48 21.49 0.36
C HIS A 1 -10.96 22.30 1.57
N ASN A 2 -11.22 23.64 1.41
CA ASN A 2 -11.72 24.52 2.47
C ASN A 2 -11.00 24.43 3.84
N GLY A 3 -9.69 24.21 3.84
CA GLY A 3 -8.89 24.07 5.05
C GLY A 3 -9.10 22.75 5.80
N GLU A 4 -9.73 21.79 5.18
CA GLU A 4 -9.91 20.44 5.69
C GLU A 4 -9.22 19.39 4.78
N PHE A 5 -8.84 18.27 5.37
CA PHE A 5 -8.34 17.09 4.68
C PHE A 5 -9.48 16.08 4.52
N TYR A 6 -9.56 15.45 3.35
CA TYR A 6 -10.58 14.47 3.02
C TYR A 6 -9.92 13.17 2.56
N ILE A 7 -10.42 12.05 3.02
CA ILE A 7 -10.09 10.72 2.50
C ILE A 7 -11.36 10.07 2.01
N TYR A 8 -11.37 9.71 0.72
CA TYR A 8 -12.40 8.87 0.13
C TYR A 8 -11.84 7.50 -0.17
N TRP A 9 -12.61 6.47 0.10
CA TRP A 9 -12.25 5.11 -0.30
C TRP A 9 -13.49 4.33 -0.75
N GLY A 10 -13.27 3.40 -1.68
CA GLY A 10 -14.27 2.42 -2.06
C GLY A 10 -14.10 1.17 -1.20
N ASP A 11 -15.15 0.80 -0.51
CA ASP A 11 -15.30 -0.54 0.04
C ASP A 11 -16.10 -1.37 -0.96
N PRO A 12 -15.52 -2.41 -1.57
CA PRO A 12 -16.20 -3.13 -2.65
C PRO A 12 -17.43 -3.92 -2.22
N ASP A 13 -17.63 -4.13 -0.92
CA ASP A 13 -18.79 -4.82 -0.39
C ASP A 13 -19.94 -3.88 0.04
N TYR A 14 -19.60 -2.63 0.42
CA TYR A 14 -20.58 -1.70 1.01
C TYR A 14 -20.77 -0.40 0.24
N GLY A 15 -19.73 0.13 -0.40
CA GLY A 15 -19.84 1.36 -1.17
C GLY A 15 -18.66 2.32 -1.03
N VAL A 16 -18.90 3.60 -1.30
CA VAL A 16 -17.91 4.66 -1.14
C VAL A 16 -18.12 5.36 0.19
N PHE A 17 -17.04 5.47 0.94
CA PHE A 17 -17.00 6.16 2.23
C PHE A 17 -16.08 7.36 2.19
N MET A 18 -16.27 8.29 3.13
CA MET A 18 -15.47 9.48 3.31
C MET A 18 -15.28 9.77 4.80
N VAL A 19 -14.09 10.25 5.14
CA VAL A 19 -13.80 10.92 6.43
C VAL A 19 -13.12 12.24 6.16
N LYS A 20 -13.22 13.20 7.10
CA LYS A 20 -12.52 14.47 7.01
C LYS A 20 -11.96 14.91 8.35
N THR A 21 -11.00 15.84 8.33
CA THR A 21 -10.43 16.48 9.51
C THR A 21 -9.73 17.78 9.15
N LYS A 22 -9.61 18.69 10.12
CA LYS A 22 -8.75 19.89 10.02
C LYS A 22 -7.28 19.58 10.35
N ASN A 23 -7.03 18.52 11.12
CA ASN A 23 -5.67 18.11 11.50
C ASN A 23 -5.44 16.64 11.15
N PRO A 24 -4.69 16.30 10.07
CA PRO A 24 -4.48 14.95 9.63
C PRO A 24 -3.71 14.07 10.62
N ALA A 25 -2.96 14.66 11.56
CA ALA A 25 -2.30 13.96 12.66
C ALA A 25 -3.19 13.76 13.89
N GLY A 26 -4.41 14.31 13.88
CA GLY A 26 -5.37 14.24 14.98
C GLY A 26 -6.50 13.24 14.75
N LYS A 27 -7.61 13.48 15.41
CA LYS A 27 -8.83 12.70 15.24
C LYS A 27 -9.50 13.04 13.90
N TRP A 28 -9.96 12.03 13.19
CA TRP A 28 -10.81 12.13 12.02
C TRP A 28 -12.29 12.02 12.43
N ASP A 29 -13.19 12.61 11.64
CA ASP A 29 -14.62 12.46 11.81
C ASP A 29 -15.05 11.01 11.60
N ASP A 30 -16.25 10.65 12.03
CA ASP A 30 -16.79 9.32 11.78
C ASP A 30 -17.05 9.12 10.27
N PRO A 31 -16.89 7.88 9.75
CA PRO A 31 -17.11 7.60 8.34
C PRO A 31 -18.53 7.89 7.87
N VAL A 32 -18.65 8.56 6.72
CA VAL A 32 -19.92 8.79 6.02
C VAL A 32 -19.96 7.87 4.79
N CYS A 33 -21.02 7.07 4.64
CA CYS A 33 -21.29 6.35 3.41
C CYS A 33 -21.84 7.34 2.37
N VAL A 34 -21.01 7.71 1.41
CA VAL A 34 -21.32 8.69 0.35
C VAL A 34 -22.19 8.05 -0.74
N ILE A 35 -21.84 6.82 -1.12
CA ILE A 35 -22.52 6.07 -2.17
C ILE A 35 -22.66 4.63 -1.70
N PRO A 36 -23.86 4.16 -1.33
CA PRO A 36 -24.07 2.76 -1.01
C PRO A 36 -24.05 1.90 -2.29
N GLY A 37 -23.54 0.67 -2.19
CA GLY A 37 -23.50 -0.27 -3.31
C GLY A 37 -22.26 -1.13 -3.32
N LYS A 38 -22.15 -2.03 -4.32
CA LYS A 38 -21.04 -2.98 -4.43
C LYS A 38 -20.13 -2.69 -5.59
N GLY A 39 -18.88 -3.08 -5.45
CA GLY A 39 -17.89 -3.12 -6.53
C GLY A 39 -17.17 -1.82 -6.83
N MET A 40 -17.50 -0.72 -6.18
CA MET A 40 -16.78 0.54 -6.36
C MET A 40 -15.45 0.51 -5.62
N ILE A 41 -14.37 0.86 -6.34
CA ILE A 41 -13.00 0.90 -5.82
C ILE A 41 -12.27 2.16 -6.28
N ASP A 42 -11.19 2.51 -5.61
CA ASP A 42 -10.20 3.50 -6.05
C ASP A 42 -10.81 4.89 -6.34
N THR A 43 -11.59 5.38 -5.43
CA THR A 43 -12.33 6.64 -5.62
C THR A 43 -11.44 7.88 -5.50
N SER A 44 -11.72 8.91 -6.31
CA SER A 44 -11.07 10.22 -6.23
C SER A 44 -12.06 11.35 -6.46
N PRO A 45 -12.27 12.25 -5.49
CA PRO A 45 -13.14 13.41 -5.66
C PRO A 45 -12.42 14.55 -6.38
N LEU A 46 -13.20 15.42 -7.01
CA LEU A 46 -12.80 16.71 -7.55
C LEU A 46 -13.82 17.77 -7.14
N TRP A 47 -13.40 18.75 -6.35
CA TRP A 47 -14.15 19.99 -6.13
C TRP A 47 -13.82 20.96 -7.26
N ASP A 48 -14.83 21.32 -8.03
CA ASP A 48 -14.67 22.27 -9.12
C ASP A 48 -14.78 23.74 -8.66
N GLU A 49 -14.29 24.64 -9.49
CA GLU A 49 -14.29 26.09 -9.24
C GLU A 49 -15.72 26.68 -9.23
N ASP A 50 -16.67 25.99 -9.86
CA ASP A 50 -18.10 26.36 -9.91
C ASP A 50 -18.90 25.86 -8.69
N GLY A 51 -18.22 25.23 -7.71
CA GLY A 51 -18.81 24.69 -6.49
C GLY A 51 -19.41 23.30 -6.62
N ARG A 52 -19.39 22.69 -7.83
CA ARG A 52 -19.80 21.29 -8.01
C ARG A 52 -18.71 20.33 -7.59
N VAL A 53 -19.13 19.13 -7.20
CA VAL A 53 -18.22 18.06 -6.77
C VAL A 53 -18.45 16.83 -7.64
N TYR A 54 -17.37 16.28 -8.14
CA TYR A 54 -17.41 15.07 -8.96
C TYR A 54 -16.61 13.96 -8.29
N LEU A 55 -17.00 12.72 -8.52
CA LEU A 55 -16.27 11.54 -8.05
C LEU A 55 -16.00 10.62 -9.24
N VAL A 56 -14.72 10.21 -9.39
CA VAL A 56 -14.32 9.15 -10.31
C VAL A 56 -14.05 7.88 -9.53
N ASN A 57 -14.40 6.71 -10.09
CA ASN A 57 -14.07 5.42 -9.50
C ASN A 57 -13.84 4.33 -10.55
N GLY A 58 -13.11 3.28 -10.14
CA GLY A 58 -12.99 1.99 -10.81
C GLY A 58 -13.96 0.95 -10.25
N TRP A 59 -13.95 -0.27 -10.82
CA TRP A 59 -14.88 -1.34 -10.48
C TRP A 59 -14.18 -2.69 -10.27
N ALA A 60 -14.56 -3.39 -9.22
CA ALA A 60 -14.02 -4.70 -8.83
C ALA A 60 -14.87 -5.85 -9.39
N ASN A 61 -14.32 -6.62 -10.34
CA ASN A 61 -14.99 -7.79 -10.93
C ASN A 61 -15.46 -8.82 -9.90
N SER A 62 -14.75 -8.96 -8.80
CA SER A 62 -15.08 -9.92 -7.75
C SER A 62 -16.41 -9.66 -7.03
N ARG A 63 -17.01 -8.46 -7.18
CA ARG A 63 -18.24 -8.04 -6.51
C ARG A 63 -19.42 -7.79 -7.45
N ASN A 64 -19.16 -7.33 -8.66
CA ASN A 64 -20.19 -6.92 -9.62
C ASN A 64 -20.05 -7.55 -11.00
N ARG A 65 -19.09 -8.50 -11.18
CA ARG A 65 -18.86 -9.30 -12.39
C ARG A 65 -18.40 -8.50 -13.62
N PHE A 66 -17.97 -7.26 -13.44
CA PHE A 66 -17.29 -6.47 -14.45
C PHE A 66 -16.13 -5.68 -13.85
N ALA A 67 -15.17 -5.29 -14.68
CA ALA A 67 -14.02 -4.48 -14.32
C ALA A 67 -13.54 -3.70 -15.54
N SER A 68 -12.41 -3.03 -15.42
CA SER A 68 -11.78 -2.28 -16.52
C SER A 68 -12.65 -1.13 -17.06
N VAL A 69 -13.49 -0.57 -16.20
CA VAL A 69 -14.38 0.56 -16.51
C VAL A 69 -14.13 1.68 -15.50
N ILE A 70 -14.05 2.90 -15.99
CA ILE A 70 -13.97 4.12 -15.18
C ILE A 70 -15.27 4.90 -15.32
N THR A 71 -15.85 5.26 -14.19
CA THR A 71 -17.09 6.04 -14.13
C THR A 71 -16.90 7.35 -13.39
N VAL A 72 -17.67 8.37 -13.76
CA VAL A 72 -17.79 9.66 -13.09
C VAL A 72 -19.22 9.89 -12.67
N ARG A 73 -19.44 10.48 -11.53
CA ARG A 73 -20.74 10.99 -11.06
C ARG A 73 -20.59 12.32 -10.34
N GLU A 74 -21.69 13.02 -10.17
CA GLU A 74 -21.75 14.25 -9.38
C GLU A 74 -22.18 13.94 -7.95
N LEU A 75 -21.54 14.63 -6.99
CA LEU A 75 -21.89 14.63 -5.58
C LEU A 75 -22.54 15.95 -5.21
N ASN A 76 -23.23 15.98 -4.05
CA ASN A 76 -23.67 17.24 -3.47
C ASN A 76 -22.46 18.13 -3.12
N ALA A 77 -22.68 19.41 -2.86
CA ALA A 77 -21.63 20.39 -2.63
C ALA A 77 -20.72 20.06 -1.42
N GLU A 78 -21.24 19.33 -0.43
CA GLU A 78 -20.49 18.87 0.73
C GLU A 78 -19.66 17.61 0.44
N GLY A 79 -19.85 16.96 -0.73
CA GLY A 79 -19.18 15.71 -1.09
C GLY A 79 -19.63 14.50 -0.28
N THR A 80 -20.80 14.55 0.35
CA THR A 80 -21.28 13.53 1.30
C THR A 80 -22.32 12.57 0.71
N LYS A 81 -22.81 12.85 -0.50
CA LYS A 81 -23.85 12.06 -1.17
C LYS A 81 -23.78 12.23 -2.68
N ASP A 82 -24.00 11.14 -3.43
CA ASP A 82 -24.19 11.23 -4.89
C ASP A 82 -25.57 11.85 -5.24
N ILE A 83 -25.58 12.62 -6.32
CA ILE A 83 -26.77 13.29 -6.85
C ILE A 83 -27.03 13.00 -8.34
N SER A 84 -26.16 12.18 -8.95
CA SER A 84 -26.33 11.73 -10.34
C SER A 84 -26.01 10.25 -10.50
N ASP A 85 -26.55 9.64 -11.56
CA ASP A 85 -26.13 8.31 -11.99
C ASP A 85 -24.67 8.30 -12.49
N PRO A 86 -23.95 7.15 -12.39
CA PRO A 86 -22.62 7.04 -12.92
C PRO A 86 -22.61 7.06 -14.47
N VAL A 87 -21.73 7.85 -15.03
CA VAL A 87 -21.46 7.90 -16.48
C VAL A 87 -20.14 7.16 -16.75
N ILE A 88 -20.14 6.18 -17.65
CA ILE A 88 -18.93 5.51 -18.12
C ILE A 88 -18.16 6.52 -18.99
N VAL A 89 -16.94 6.86 -18.53
CA VAL A 89 -16.05 7.79 -19.23
C VAL A 89 -14.89 7.08 -19.91
N PHE A 90 -14.63 5.82 -19.53
CA PHE A 90 -13.65 4.96 -20.18
C PHE A 90 -14.02 3.48 -20.00
N ASP A 91 -13.84 2.71 -21.07
CA ASP A 91 -13.97 1.25 -21.09
C ASP A 91 -12.70 0.64 -21.70
N GLY A 92 -11.92 -0.06 -20.88
CA GLY A 92 -10.69 -0.73 -21.28
C GLY A 92 -10.87 -2.20 -21.70
N ASN A 93 -12.09 -2.73 -21.62
CA ASN A 93 -12.36 -4.13 -21.96
C ASN A 93 -12.06 -4.40 -23.44
N GLY A 94 -11.47 -5.56 -23.71
CA GLY A 94 -11.09 -5.96 -25.07
C GLY A 94 -9.90 -5.18 -25.67
N THR A 95 -9.22 -4.33 -24.88
CA THR A 95 -8.06 -3.53 -25.32
C THR A 95 -6.82 -3.83 -24.49
N GLU A 96 -5.67 -3.22 -24.86
CA GLU A 96 -4.47 -3.23 -24.03
C GLU A 96 -4.65 -2.51 -22.67
N ASN A 97 -5.69 -1.70 -22.54
CA ASN A 97 -6.03 -0.95 -21.33
C ASN A 97 -6.94 -1.72 -20.36
N ARG A 98 -7.06 -3.03 -20.52
CA ARG A 98 -7.74 -3.91 -19.54
C ARG A 98 -7.16 -3.69 -18.15
N THR A 99 -7.90 -4.05 -17.10
CA THR A 99 -7.52 -3.80 -15.70
C THR A 99 -7.24 -2.32 -15.39
N CYS A 100 -7.95 -1.39 -16.08
CA CYS A 100 -7.89 0.00 -15.71
C CYS A 100 -8.60 0.19 -14.35
N GLU A 101 -7.90 0.86 -13.44
CA GLU A 101 -8.31 1.09 -12.05
C GLU A 101 -7.58 2.32 -11.49
N GLY A 102 -7.67 2.61 -10.19
CA GLY A 102 -6.90 3.67 -9.56
C GLY A 102 -7.08 5.09 -10.11
N PRO A 103 -8.24 5.49 -10.65
CA PRO A 103 -8.38 6.79 -11.29
C PRO A 103 -8.16 7.94 -10.30
N LYS A 104 -7.53 9.01 -10.79
CA LYS A 104 -7.40 10.29 -10.08
C LYS A 104 -7.99 11.39 -10.93
N PHE A 105 -8.78 12.27 -10.32
CA PHE A 105 -9.50 13.34 -11.01
C PHE A 105 -8.87 14.69 -10.71
N TYR A 106 -8.58 15.44 -11.77
CA TYR A 106 -7.94 16.76 -11.66
C TYR A 106 -8.58 17.75 -12.63
N LYS A 107 -8.39 19.05 -12.35
CA LYS A 107 -8.68 20.14 -13.28
C LYS A 107 -7.42 20.98 -13.49
N ARG A 108 -7.07 21.27 -14.75
CA ARG A 108 -5.92 22.10 -15.11
C ARG A 108 -6.16 22.78 -16.45
N ASN A 109 -5.93 24.10 -16.48
CA ASN A 109 -6.05 24.92 -17.68
C ASN A 109 -7.41 24.76 -18.41
N GLY A 110 -8.51 24.69 -17.65
CA GLY A 110 -9.86 24.53 -18.18
C GLY A 110 -10.14 23.16 -18.82
N TRP A 111 -9.33 22.14 -18.47
CA TRP A 111 -9.55 20.74 -18.82
C TRP A 111 -9.77 19.91 -17.58
N TYR A 112 -10.72 18.99 -17.66
CA TYR A 112 -10.87 17.87 -16.72
C TYR A 112 -9.92 16.76 -17.16
N TRP A 113 -9.18 16.22 -16.18
CA TRP A 113 -8.20 15.17 -16.39
C TRP A 113 -8.53 13.97 -15.51
N VAL A 114 -8.65 12.79 -16.11
CA VAL A 114 -8.67 11.54 -15.39
C VAL A 114 -7.40 10.77 -15.74
N MET A 115 -6.62 10.42 -14.70
CA MET A 115 -5.37 9.71 -14.85
C MET A 115 -5.47 8.38 -14.13
N PHE A 116 -5.14 7.28 -14.79
CA PHE A 116 -5.28 5.94 -14.23
C PHE A 116 -4.28 4.95 -14.84
N PRO A 117 -3.84 3.91 -14.10
CA PRO A 117 -3.09 2.80 -14.65
C PRO A 117 -3.98 1.82 -15.40
N ALA A 118 -3.40 1.11 -16.36
CA ALA A 118 -4.03 0.03 -17.08
C ALA A 118 -3.00 -1.05 -17.47
N GLY A 119 -3.44 -2.23 -17.90
CA GLY A 119 -2.56 -3.31 -18.36
C GLY A 119 -2.05 -4.24 -17.27
N GLY A 120 -2.54 -4.09 -16.03
CA GLY A 120 -2.17 -4.91 -14.86
C GLY A 120 -0.96 -4.40 -14.09
N VAL A 121 -0.83 -4.84 -12.84
CA VAL A 121 0.17 -4.33 -11.89
C VAL A 121 1.62 -4.58 -12.34
N PRO A 122 2.03 -5.81 -12.76
CA PRO A 122 3.42 -6.06 -13.13
C PRO A 122 3.83 -5.47 -14.50
N THR A 123 2.88 -5.25 -15.39
CA THR A 123 3.14 -4.94 -16.82
C THR A 123 2.41 -3.71 -17.32
N GLY A 124 1.78 -2.95 -16.42
CA GLY A 124 0.90 -1.86 -16.76
C GLY A 124 1.60 -0.59 -17.27
N HIS A 125 0.76 0.38 -17.54
CA HIS A 125 1.17 1.70 -18.00
C HIS A 125 0.17 2.74 -17.49
N GLN A 126 0.57 4.01 -17.52
CA GLN A 126 -0.28 5.13 -17.11
C GLN A 126 -0.98 5.76 -18.30
N ILE A 127 -2.31 5.91 -18.19
CA ILE A 127 -3.15 6.67 -19.09
C ILE A 127 -3.44 8.05 -18.48
N ALA A 128 -3.43 9.07 -19.30
CA ALA A 128 -4.07 10.35 -19.01
C ALA A 128 -5.14 10.60 -20.05
N MET A 129 -6.32 10.98 -19.63
CA MET A 129 -7.38 11.43 -20.53
C MET A 129 -7.90 12.81 -20.13
N ARG A 130 -8.35 13.59 -21.11
CA ARG A 130 -8.84 14.95 -20.89
C ARG A 130 -10.14 15.23 -21.63
N SER A 131 -10.97 16.11 -21.06
CA SER A 131 -12.20 16.61 -21.66
C SER A 131 -12.49 18.05 -21.23
N LYS A 132 -13.38 18.72 -21.94
CA LYS A 132 -13.96 20.02 -21.52
C LYS A 132 -15.16 19.86 -20.60
N SER A 133 -15.68 18.66 -20.44
CA SER A 133 -16.76 18.30 -19.53
C SER A 133 -16.30 17.19 -18.57
N PRO A 134 -16.73 17.19 -17.30
CA PRO A 134 -16.41 16.12 -16.37
C PRO A 134 -16.93 14.75 -16.81
N PHE A 135 -17.97 14.73 -17.65
CA PHE A 135 -18.59 13.50 -18.16
C PHE A 135 -18.12 13.12 -19.56
N GLY A 136 -17.12 13.84 -20.11
CA GLY A 136 -16.59 13.57 -21.43
C GLY A 136 -17.31 14.31 -22.58
N PRO A 137 -17.08 13.90 -23.84
CA PRO A 137 -16.18 12.83 -24.25
C PRO A 137 -14.70 13.13 -23.96
N TYR A 138 -13.95 12.09 -23.64
CA TYR A 138 -12.52 12.20 -23.31
C TYR A 138 -11.61 11.75 -24.45
N GLU A 139 -10.54 12.51 -24.68
CA GLU A 139 -9.37 12.08 -25.45
C GLU A 139 -8.36 11.43 -24.51
N ALA A 140 -7.85 10.25 -24.83
CA ALA A 140 -6.93 9.48 -23.98
C ALA A 140 -5.57 9.26 -24.63
N LYS A 141 -4.48 9.29 -23.81
CA LYS A 141 -3.12 8.95 -24.26
C LYS A 141 -2.39 8.16 -23.18
N LYS A 142 -1.54 7.24 -23.62
CA LYS A 142 -0.52 6.60 -22.77
C LYS A 142 0.58 7.62 -22.51
N VAL A 143 0.91 7.86 -21.22
CA VAL A 143 1.82 8.94 -20.78
C VAL A 143 3.01 8.45 -20.00
N LEU A 144 3.00 7.19 -19.53
CA LEU A 144 4.13 6.51 -18.90
C LEU A 144 4.02 5.00 -19.11
N ALA A 145 5.11 4.35 -19.48
CA ALA A 145 5.23 2.91 -19.51
C ALA A 145 6.67 2.52 -19.16
N GLN A 146 6.91 1.27 -18.79
CA GLN A 146 8.24 0.78 -18.39
C GLN A 146 9.34 1.16 -19.41
N GLY A 147 9.07 0.98 -20.70
CA GLY A 147 10.08 1.20 -21.74
C GLY A 147 11.29 0.29 -21.55
N LYS A 148 12.48 0.89 -21.51
CA LYS A 148 13.76 0.22 -21.27
C LYS A 148 14.24 0.30 -19.82
N SER A 149 13.47 0.92 -18.91
CA SER A 149 13.82 1.06 -17.51
C SER A 149 13.63 -0.27 -16.75
N LYS A 150 14.26 -0.39 -15.59
CA LYS A 150 14.03 -1.51 -14.67
C LYS A 150 12.77 -1.35 -13.82
N ILE A 151 12.07 -0.22 -13.94
CA ILE A 151 10.87 0.10 -13.17
C ILE A 151 9.66 -0.36 -13.98
N ASN A 152 9.17 -1.56 -13.66
CA ASN A 152 8.02 -2.18 -14.34
C ASN A 152 6.69 -1.54 -13.91
N GLY A 153 5.68 -1.71 -14.73
CA GLY A 153 4.28 -1.47 -14.47
C GLY A 153 3.93 -0.26 -13.61
N PRO A 154 4.17 1.00 -14.06
CA PRO A 154 3.73 2.17 -13.30
C PRO A 154 2.25 2.04 -12.93
N HIS A 155 1.93 2.07 -11.62
CA HIS A 155 0.60 1.75 -11.14
C HIS A 155 0.17 2.64 -9.98
N GLN A 156 -1.15 2.85 -9.81
CA GLN A 156 -1.78 3.59 -8.71
C GLN A 156 -1.14 4.96 -8.43
N GLY A 157 -0.81 5.70 -9.50
CA GLY A 157 -0.09 6.95 -9.38
C GLY A 157 -0.98 8.17 -9.13
N GLY A 158 -0.32 9.24 -8.69
CA GLY A 158 -0.92 10.55 -8.51
C GLY A 158 -0.01 11.67 -9.01
N TRP A 159 -0.61 12.64 -9.72
CA TRP A 159 0.07 13.87 -10.10
C TRP A 159 0.02 14.88 -8.97
N VAL A 160 1.15 15.55 -8.74
CA VAL A 160 1.31 16.60 -7.73
C VAL A 160 1.93 17.83 -8.38
N HIS A 161 1.27 18.97 -8.23
CA HIS A 161 1.85 20.27 -8.52
C HIS A 161 2.40 20.89 -7.23
N THR A 162 3.70 21.21 -7.21
CA THR A 162 4.35 21.74 -6.03
C THR A 162 4.22 23.27 -5.95
N LYS A 163 4.34 23.82 -4.75
CA LYS A 163 4.38 25.28 -4.55
C LYS A 163 5.57 25.98 -5.25
N TYR A 164 6.54 25.22 -5.72
CA TYR A 164 7.69 25.71 -6.47
C TYR A 164 7.50 25.66 -7.99
N GLY A 165 6.29 25.36 -8.47
CA GLY A 165 5.96 25.30 -9.88
C GLY A 165 6.50 24.07 -10.60
N GLU A 166 6.78 22.99 -9.89
CA GLU A 166 7.19 21.72 -10.47
C GLU A 166 6.02 20.72 -10.46
N ASP A 167 5.92 19.95 -11.52
CA ASP A 167 4.95 18.86 -11.64
C ASP A 167 5.67 17.52 -11.50
N TRP A 168 5.10 16.66 -10.63
CA TRP A 168 5.65 15.36 -10.29
C TRP A 168 4.55 14.30 -10.36
N PHE A 169 4.94 13.07 -10.69
CA PHE A 169 4.07 11.91 -10.68
C PHE A 169 4.64 10.85 -9.75
N MET A 170 3.89 10.52 -8.70
CA MET A 170 4.22 9.45 -7.78
C MET A 170 3.50 8.19 -8.22
N HIS A 171 4.20 7.07 -8.32
CA HIS A 171 3.62 5.77 -8.65
C HIS A 171 4.37 4.65 -7.93
N PHE A 172 3.86 3.44 -7.94
CA PHE A 172 4.63 2.31 -7.46
C PHE A 172 5.07 1.37 -8.60
N GLN A 173 6.07 0.58 -8.29
CA GLN A 173 6.50 -0.62 -8.98
C GLN A 173 6.15 -1.82 -8.12
N ASP A 174 5.58 -2.86 -8.69
CA ASP A 174 5.42 -4.15 -8.01
C ASP A 174 6.75 -4.91 -8.06
N LYS A 175 7.33 -5.16 -6.88
CA LYS A 175 8.62 -5.82 -6.73
C LYS A 175 8.49 -7.10 -5.91
N GLU A 176 7.46 -7.88 -6.19
CA GLU A 176 7.19 -9.19 -5.61
C GLU A 176 7.24 -9.19 -4.08
N ALA A 177 8.17 -9.94 -3.46
CA ALA A 177 8.30 -10.05 -2.00
C ALA A 177 8.59 -8.72 -1.29
N TYR A 178 9.21 -7.76 -1.99
CA TYR A 178 9.46 -6.42 -1.43
C TYR A 178 8.23 -5.52 -1.47
N GLY A 179 7.17 -5.97 -2.11
CA GLY A 179 5.91 -5.27 -2.24
C GLY A 179 5.96 -4.13 -3.25
N ARG A 180 5.22 -3.07 -2.97
CA ARG A 180 5.00 -1.96 -3.89
C ARG A 180 5.96 -0.81 -3.59
N VAL A 181 7.09 -0.80 -4.29
CA VAL A 181 8.12 0.23 -4.13
C VAL A 181 7.69 1.53 -4.83
N VAL A 182 7.69 2.64 -4.09
CA VAL A 182 7.24 3.95 -4.57
C VAL A 182 8.35 4.67 -5.33
N HIS A 183 8.01 5.22 -6.48
CA HIS A 183 8.86 6.03 -7.34
C HIS A 183 8.27 7.41 -7.56
N LEU A 184 9.13 8.40 -7.80
CA LEU A 184 8.77 9.77 -8.13
C LEU A 184 9.35 10.13 -9.50
N GLN A 185 8.50 10.55 -10.44
CA GLN A 185 8.89 10.91 -11.79
C GLN A 185 8.60 12.40 -12.06
N PRO A 186 9.44 13.13 -12.80
CA PRO A 186 9.11 14.46 -13.27
C PRO A 186 7.98 14.40 -14.29
N VAL A 187 7.12 15.42 -14.33
CA VAL A 187 6.11 15.59 -15.37
C VAL A 187 6.45 16.80 -16.24
N THR A 188 6.52 16.58 -17.54
CA THR A 188 6.69 17.64 -18.56
C THR A 188 5.39 17.77 -19.35
N TRP A 189 4.86 18.99 -19.46
CA TRP A 189 3.66 19.25 -20.26
C TRP A 189 4.06 19.57 -21.71
N LYS A 190 3.73 18.66 -22.62
CA LYS A 190 3.95 18.77 -24.05
C LYS A 190 2.60 18.83 -24.77
N ASP A 191 2.34 19.90 -25.52
CA ASP A 191 1.06 20.11 -26.23
C ASP A 191 -0.16 19.97 -25.30
N ASN A 192 -0.02 20.48 -24.07
CA ASN A 192 -1.01 20.29 -23.01
C ASN A 192 -1.29 18.81 -22.63
N TRP A 193 -0.29 17.92 -22.77
CA TRP A 193 -0.34 16.54 -22.28
C TRP A 193 0.78 16.28 -21.27
N PRO A 194 0.49 15.58 -20.16
CA PRO A 194 1.53 15.20 -19.21
C PRO A 194 2.37 14.07 -19.82
N VAL A 195 3.67 14.29 -19.93
CA VAL A 195 4.66 13.26 -20.21
C VAL A 195 5.40 12.99 -18.91
N MET A 196 5.30 11.79 -18.40
CA MET A 196 5.86 11.39 -17.10
C MET A 196 7.20 10.68 -17.30
N GLY A 197 8.23 11.06 -16.52
CA GLY A 197 9.58 10.53 -16.68
C GLY A 197 10.34 11.11 -17.86
N LYS A 198 11.12 10.29 -18.56
CA LYS A 198 11.91 10.68 -19.74
C LYS A 198 11.00 11.02 -20.91
N VAL A 199 11.15 12.22 -21.45
CA VAL A 199 10.35 12.68 -22.59
C VAL A 199 10.80 11.94 -23.87
N PRO A 200 9.92 11.26 -24.59
CA PRO A 200 10.27 10.56 -25.82
C PRO A 200 10.51 11.55 -26.97
N ALA A 201 11.33 11.14 -27.95
CA ALA A 201 11.52 11.92 -29.19
C ALA A 201 10.22 12.11 -29.98
N LYS A 202 9.34 11.12 -29.99
CA LYS A 202 8.02 11.16 -30.63
C LYS A 202 6.94 10.66 -29.66
N GLY A 203 5.73 11.27 -29.75
CA GLY A 203 4.57 10.89 -28.92
C GLY A 203 4.62 11.49 -27.50
N TYR A 204 3.93 10.83 -26.56
CA TYR A 204 3.66 11.34 -25.20
C TYR A 204 3.94 10.30 -24.11
N CYS A 205 4.27 9.06 -24.46
CA CYS A 205 4.55 8.00 -23.50
C CYS A 205 5.98 8.11 -23.01
N GLY A 206 6.16 8.62 -21.78
CA GLY A 206 7.46 8.69 -21.13
C GLY A 206 7.91 7.32 -20.60
N GLU A 207 9.14 7.30 -20.08
CA GLU A 207 9.79 6.13 -19.49
C GLU A 207 10.31 6.52 -18.09
N PRO A 208 10.16 5.69 -17.04
CA PRO A 208 10.65 6.03 -15.71
C PRO A 208 12.15 6.32 -15.68
N TYR A 209 12.53 7.36 -14.95
CA TYR A 209 13.91 7.56 -14.53
C TYR A 209 14.21 6.64 -13.33
N GLU A 210 15.33 5.94 -13.37
CA GLU A 210 15.85 5.18 -12.21
C GLU A 210 16.50 6.13 -11.19
N THR A 211 17.04 7.24 -11.65
CA THR A 211 17.62 8.30 -10.82
C THR A 211 17.30 9.65 -11.44
N TYR A 212 16.87 10.60 -10.62
CA TYR A 212 16.58 11.97 -11.04
C TYR A 212 16.91 12.96 -9.92
N LYS A 213 16.99 14.25 -10.26
CA LYS A 213 17.19 15.30 -9.26
C LYS A 213 16.02 15.34 -8.28
N MET A 214 16.29 15.72 -7.03
CA MET A 214 15.25 15.91 -6.03
C MET A 214 14.33 17.08 -6.40
N PRO A 215 13.03 17.02 -6.00
CA PRO A 215 12.14 18.17 -6.09
C PRO A 215 12.69 19.39 -5.37
N LYS A 216 12.36 20.60 -5.82
CA LYS A 216 12.70 21.81 -5.08
C LYS A 216 12.00 21.81 -3.71
N ALA A 217 12.76 22.11 -2.67
CA ALA A 217 12.28 22.23 -1.31
C ALA A 217 13.03 23.35 -0.58
N ALA A 218 12.42 23.93 0.44
CA ALA A 218 13.07 24.96 1.27
C ALA A 218 14.26 24.38 2.04
N VAL A 219 14.15 23.14 2.48
CA VAL A 219 15.20 22.37 3.16
C VAL A 219 15.17 20.95 2.61
N HIS A 220 16.34 20.43 2.28
CA HIS A 220 16.52 19.01 1.98
C HIS A 220 17.03 18.31 3.22
N VAL A 221 16.25 17.39 3.72
CA VAL A 221 16.63 16.52 4.84
C VAL A 221 16.75 15.10 4.31
N ASN A 222 17.91 14.49 4.49
CA ASN A 222 18.11 13.09 4.14
C ASN A 222 17.91 12.27 5.41
N ILE A 223 16.71 11.71 5.56
CA ILE A 223 16.33 10.87 6.71
C ILE A 223 15.91 9.51 6.16
N ASN A 224 16.58 8.46 6.65
CA ASN A 224 16.13 7.10 6.43
C ASN A 224 15.03 6.74 7.44
N PRO A 225 14.04 5.91 7.06
CA PRO A 225 13.13 5.33 8.03
C PRO A 225 13.90 4.61 9.15
N VAL A 226 13.36 4.65 10.36
CA VAL A 226 13.91 3.89 11.49
C VAL A 226 13.69 2.40 11.20
N GLU A 227 14.74 1.59 11.37
CA GLU A 227 14.73 0.15 11.09
C GLU A 227 14.87 -0.67 12.38
N SER A 228 15.66 -0.18 13.34
CA SER A 228 15.91 -0.86 14.61
C SER A 228 15.10 -0.27 15.76
N ASP A 229 14.84 -1.07 16.80
CA ASP A 229 14.15 -0.63 18.00
C ASP A 229 14.72 -1.36 19.23
N GLU A 230 15.17 -0.60 20.20
CA GLU A 230 15.63 -1.11 21.49
C GLU A 230 14.49 -1.17 22.53
N PHE A 231 13.27 -0.83 22.11
CA PHE A 231 12.07 -0.84 22.95
C PHE A 231 12.20 -0.05 24.27
N ASN A 232 12.85 1.12 24.18
CA ASN A 232 13.05 2.02 25.33
C ASN A 232 11.92 3.03 25.52
N GLU A 233 11.02 3.14 24.53
CA GLU A 233 9.90 4.07 24.54
C GLU A 233 8.63 3.43 25.10
N THR A 234 7.63 4.24 25.38
CA THR A 234 6.32 3.76 25.88
C THR A 234 5.38 3.28 24.78
N LYS A 235 5.72 3.52 23.52
CA LYS A 235 4.92 3.17 22.34
C LYS A 235 5.83 2.67 21.23
N LEU A 236 5.30 1.78 20.41
CA LEU A 236 5.95 1.34 19.17
C LEU A 236 6.12 2.51 18.21
N GLY A 237 7.26 2.54 17.53
CA GLY A 237 7.53 3.49 16.47
C GLY A 237 6.68 3.22 15.21
N LEU A 238 6.69 4.17 14.27
CA LEU A 238 5.88 4.10 13.05
C LEU A 238 6.33 3.02 12.06
N GLN A 239 7.53 2.45 12.23
CA GLN A 239 8.04 1.34 11.44
C GLN A 239 7.29 0.04 11.69
N TRP A 240 6.64 -0.11 12.85
CA TRP A 240 5.95 -1.31 13.25
C TRP A 240 4.51 -1.36 12.79
N GLN A 241 4.06 -2.53 12.37
CA GLN A 241 2.68 -2.82 12.01
C GLN A 241 2.27 -4.21 12.48
N TRP A 242 1.03 -4.37 12.90
CA TRP A 242 0.46 -5.66 13.23
C TRP A 242 -0.10 -6.37 11.99
N HIS A 243 -0.03 -7.70 11.98
CA HIS A 243 -0.60 -8.51 10.89
C HIS A 243 -2.12 -8.38 10.78
N ALA A 244 -2.80 -8.21 11.92
CA ALA A 244 -4.25 -7.99 11.99
C ALA A 244 -4.59 -6.74 12.82
N ASN A 245 -5.88 -6.45 12.98
CA ASN A 245 -6.36 -5.35 13.81
C ASN A 245 -5.87 -5.52 15.24
N TYR A 246 -5.16 -4.51 15.72
CA TYR A 246 -4.51 -4.52 17.03
C TYR A 246 -5.47 -4.86 18.17
N GLN A 247 -5.01 -5.74 19.04
CA GLN A 247 -5.58 -6.03 20.36
C GLN A 247 -4.51 -5.74 21.42
N GLN A 248 -4.78 -6.03 22.70
CA GLN A 248 -3.79 -5.85 23.77
C GLN A 248 -2.75 -6.97 23.79
N TRP A 249 -1.94 -7.06 22.74
CA TRP A 249 -0.97 -8.14 22.55
C TRP A 249 0.43 -7.86 23.09
N TYR A 250 0.70 -6.62 23.56
CA TYR A 250 2.04 -6.29 24.02
C TYR A 250 2.04 -5.33 25.21
N GLY A 251 3.17 -5.32 25.91
CA GLY A 251 3.51 -4.33 26.91
C GLY A 251 4.96 -3.87 26.73
N MET A 252 5.19 -2.58 26.95
CA MET A 252 6.52 -1.97 26.88
C MET A 252 6.90 -1.42 28.26
N PRO A 253 7.48 -2.26 29.16
CA PRO A 253 8.00 -1.77 30.43
C PRO A 253 9.32 -1.03 30.18
N THR A 254 9.24 0.28 29.97
CA THR A 254 10.36 1.17 29.56
C THR A 254 11.62 1.06 30.42
N SER A 255 11.48 0.69 31.71
CA SER A 255 12.62 0.50 32.62
C SER A 255 13.49 -0.74 32.30
N MET A 256 13.05 -1.61 31.39
CA MET A 256 13.70 -2.87 31.06
C MET A 256 14.33 -2.91 29.69
N GLY A 257 14.03 -1.93 28.79
CA GLY A 257 14.52 -1.94 27.41
C GLY A 257 14.07 -3.18 26.64
N VAL A 258 12.84 -3.63 26.86
CA VAL A 258 12.27 -4.83 26.23
C VAL A 258 10.81 -4.61 25.86
N MET A 259 10.38 -5.29 24.82
CA MET A 259 8.95 -5.42 24.49
C MET A 259 8.50 -6.83 24.89
N ARG A 260 7.40 -6.94 25.61
CA ARG A 260 6.74 -8.21 25.92
C ARG A 260 5.57 -8.41 24.99
N VAL A 261 5.61 -9.46 24.20
CA VAL A 261 4.48 -9.88 23.34
C VAL A 261 3.79 -11.06 24.00
N TYR A 262 2.46 -11.00 24.09
CA TYR A 262 1.64 -12.07 24.66
C TYR A 262 1.24 -13.03 23.54
N THR A 263 1.34 -14.34 23.83
CA THR A 263 0.86 -15.38 22.91
C THR A 263 -0.66 -15.31 22.79
N ASP A 264 -1.17 -15.50 21.59
CA ASP A 264 -2.59 -15.61 21.32
C ASP A 264 -2.89 -16.97 20.67
N LYS A 265 -4.14 -17.39 20.74
CA LYS A 265 -4.56 -18.65 20.10
C LYS A 265 -4.49 -18.53 18.58
N ASN A 266 -4.04 -19.60 17.98
CA ASN A 266 -4.00 -19.76 16.54
C ASN A 266 -4.50 -21.16 16.18
N ASP A 267 -5.58 -21.23 15.41
CA ASP A 267 -6.23 -22.49 14.98
C ASP A 267 -5.70 -22.92 13.59
N GLY A 268 -4.41 -22.85 13.36
CA GLY A 268 -3.85 -23.23 12.07
C GLY A 268 -2.36 -22.93 11.91
N THR A 269 -2.01 -22.42 10.75
CA THR A 269 -0.64 -22.04 10.40
C THR A 269 -0.31 -20.64 10.94
N ILE A 270 0.97 -20.26 10.93
CA ILE A 270 1.42 -18.91 11.32
C ILE A 270 0.72 -17.83 10.48
N TRP A 271 0.27 -18.13 9.25
CA TRP A 271 -0.53 -17.23 8.42
C TRP A 271 -1.75 -16.65 9.14
N HIS A 272 -2.36 -17.41 10.03
CA HIS A 272 -3.55 -17.01 10.79
C HIS A 272 -3.22 -16.38 12.15
N THR A 273 -1.94 -16.20 12.48
CA THR A 273 -1.52 -15.59 13.75
C THR A 273 -1.74 -14.07 13.69
N PRO A 274 -2.66 -13.52 14.50
CA PRO A 274 -3.01 -12.10 14.39
C PRO A 274 -1.94 -11.17 14.97
N ASN A 275 -1.20 -11.60 15.97
CA ASN A 275 -0.24 -10.83 16.76
C ASN A 275 1.22 -10.93 16.27
N LEU A 276 1.42 -11.09 14.96
CA LEU A 276 2.73 -10.89 14.36
C LEU A 276 3.02 -9.39 14.27
N LEU A 277 4.17 -8.98 14.82
CA LEU A 277 4.66 -7.61 14.70
C LEU A 277 5.68 -7.54 13.57
N LEU A 278 5.39 -6.73 12.57
CA LEU A 278 6.10 -6.74 11.30
C LEU A 278 6.68 -5.35 10.97
N GLN A 279 7.71 -5.36 10.12
CA GLN A 279 8.24 -4.17 9.44
C GLN A 279 8.32 -4.43 7.93
N LYS A 280 8.41 -3.36 7.15
CA LYS A 280 8.79 -3.46 5.74
C LYS A 280 10.24 -3.91 5.63
N THR A 281 10.55 -4.73 4.62
CA THR A 281 11.93 -5.11 4.31
C THR A 281 12.73 -3.87 3.90
N PRO A 282 13.90 -3.60 4.51
CA PRO A 282 14.62 -2.35 4.29
C PRO A 282 15.42 -2.35 2.97
N ALA A 283 15.82 -3.52 2.49
CA ALA A 283 16.69 -3.69 1.32
C ALA A 283 16.57 -5.10 0.73
N ASP A 284 17.20 -5.32 -0.43
CA ASP A 284 17.27 -6.65 -1.08
C ASP A 284 18.13 -7.63 -0.26
N ASN A 285 19.13 -7.12 0.46
CA ASN A 285 20.00 -7.88 1.36
C ASN A 285 20.10 -7.15 2.71
N PHE A 286 19.78 -7.85 3.79
CA PHE A 286 19.86 -7.29 5.13
C PHE A 286 20.00 -8.40 6.18
N THR A 287 20.49 -8.04 7.35
CA THR A 287 20.57 -8.92 8.53
C THR A 287 19.66 -8.38 9.61
N VAL A 288 18.86 -9.26 10.20
CA VAL A 288 18.03 -8.94 11.36
C VAL A 288 18.55 -9.73 12.56
N THR A 289 18.76 -9.04 13.67
CA THR A 289 19.13 -9.64 14.94
C THR A 289 18.08 -9.31 15.98
N THR A 290 17.64 -10.30 16.72
CA THR A 290 16.75 -10.10 17.87
C THR A 290 17.20 -10.95 19.04
N LYS A 291 17.02 -10.42 20.26
CA LYS A 291 17.17 -11.19 21.49
C LYS A 291 15.78 -11.58 21.98
N LEU A 292 15.57 -12.87 22.18
CA LEU A 292 14.29 -13.43 22.58
C LEU A 292 14.40 -14.15 23.92
N GLN A 293 13.45 -13.86 24.82
CA GLN A 293 13.17 -14.70 25.99
C GLN A 293 11.74 -15.24 25.85
N LEU A 294 11.59 -16.56 25.83
CA LEU A 294 10.30 -17.22 25.78
C LEU A 294 9.90 -17.78 27.16
N THR A 295 8.79 -17.26 27.71
CA THR A 295 8.14 -17.83 28.90
C THR A 295 6.90 -18.58 28.48
N ALA A 296 7.03 -19.86 28.15
CA ALA A 296 5.94 -20.72 27.74
C ALA A 296 5.38 -21.54 28.90
N LYS A 297 4.09 -21.37 29.20
CA LYS A 297 3.37 -22.15 30.24
C LYS A 297 2.63 -23.32 29.63
N ASP A 298 2.10 -23.13 28.42
CA ASP A 298 1.27 -24.10 27.71
C ASP A 298 2.06 -24.76 26.57
N GLN A 299 1.59 -25.96 26.18
CA GLN A 299 2.14 -26.66 25.03
C GLN A 299 1.93 -25.87 23.73
N ASN A 300 2.89 -26.01 22.83
CA ASN A 300 2.91 -25.38 21.53
C ASN A 300 3.03 -23.84 21.52
N GLN A 301 3.17 -23.18 22.68
CA GLN A 301 3.55 -21.77 22.70
C GLN A 301 4.91 -21.59 22.04
N MET A 302 5.02 -20.59 21.18
CA MET A 302 6.25 -20.32 20.44
C MET A 302 6.46 -18.82 20.25
N GLY A 303 7.71 -18.45 20.04
CA GLY A 303 8.13 -17.11 19.69
C GLY A 303 9.39 -17.17 18.82
N GLY A 304 9.61 -16.16 18.01
CA GLY A 304 10.75 -16.16 17.10
C GLY A 304 10.72 -15.02 16.11
N ILE A 305 11.41 -15.21 14.99
CA ILE A 305 11.50 -14.25 13.89
C ILE A 305 10.92 -14.87 12.62
N ILE A 306 10.31 -14.05 11.78
CA ILE A 306 9.66 -14.47 10.56
C ILE A 306 9.97 -13.51 9.39
N MET A 307 10.25 -14.08 8.21
CA MET A 307 10.08 -13.41 6.93
C MET A 307 8.68 -13.75 6.43
N MET A 308 7.80 -12.75 6.43
CA MET A 308 6.37 -12.92 6.13
C MET A 308 6.05 -12.46 4.71
N GLY A 309 5.38 -13.31 3.97
CA GLY A 309 4.85 -13.07 2.62
C GLY A 309 3.78 -14.10 2.31
N LEU A 310 3.34 -14.22 1.06
CA LEU A 310 2.48 -15.33 0.61
C LEU A 310 3.18 -16.69 0.77
N ASP A 311 4.48 -16.68 0.62
CA ASP A 311 5.41 -17.69 1.12
C ASP A 311 6.09 -17.11 2.36
N TYR A 312 6.31 -17.90 3.41
CA TYR A 312 7.05 -17.44 4.57
C TYR A 312 8.00 -18.49 5.14
N THR A 313 8.98 -18.00 5.88
CA THR A 313 9.84 -18.84 6.71
C THR A 313 10.01 -18.20 8.09
N ALA A 314 9.96 -19.01 9.12
CA ALA A 314 10.15 -18.58 10.50
C ALA A 314 11.19 -19.45 11.20
N LEU A 315 11.98 -18.83 12.09
CA LEU A 315 12.78 -19.51 13.08
C LEU A 315 12.16 -19.25 14.44
N VAL A 316 11.71 -20.30 15.10
CA VAL A 316 10.97 -20.20 16.36
C VAL A 316 11.55 -21.13 17.42
N VAL A 317 11.45 -20.69 18.66
CA VAL A 317 11.57 -21.58 19.82
C VAL A 317 10.16 -21.97 20.24
N LYS A 318 9.89 -23.26 20.31
CA LYS A 318 8.57 -23.84 20.61
C LYS A 318 8.64 -24.78 21.79
N ARG A 319 7.71 -24.68 22.74
CA ARG A 319 7.55 -25.66 23.81
C ARG A 319 6.89 -26.94 23.28
N VAL A 320 7.56 -28.07 23.48
CA VAL A 320 7.08 -29.42 23.11
C VAL A 320 7.35 -30.37 24.28
N GLY A 321 6.30 -30.81 24.98
CA GLY A 321 6.45 -31.55 26.22
C GLY A 321 7.14 -30.69 27.32
N ASP A 322 8.19 -31.22 27.90
CA ASP A 322 9.02 -30.54 28.90
C ASP A 322 10.29 -29.90 28.32
N GLU A 323 10.39 -29.90 26.98
CA GLU A 323 11.54 -29.39 26.24
C GLU A 323 11.14 -28.17 25.38
N PHE A 324 12.18 -27.48 24.92
CA PHE A 324 12.04 -26.42 23.90
C PHE A 324 12.76 -26.87 22.63
N GLN A 325 12.11 -26.69 21.50
CA GLN A 325 12.67 -26.99 20.20
C GLN A 325 12.92 -25.72 19.40
N LEU A 326 14.12 -25.62 18.83
CA LEU A 326 14.40 -24.66 17.78
C LEU A 326 13.89 -25.26 16.48
N GLN A 327 12.91 -24.59 15.86
CA GLN A 327 12.26 -25.06 14.66
C GLN A 327 12.38 -24.05 13.51
N GLN A 328 12.63 -24.54 12.31
CA GLN A 328 12.39 -23.82 11.08
C GLN A 328 11.00 -24.22 10.54
N ILE A 329 10.13 -23.24 10.37
CA ILE A 329 8.78 -23.42 9.83
C ILE A 329 8.71 -22.71 8.49
N THR A 330 8.29 -23.41 7.43
CA THR A 330 8.12 -22.82 6.10
C THR A 330 6.74 -23.13 5.56
N CYS A 331 6.17 -22.19 4.83
CA CYS A 331 4.91 -22.38 4.11
C CYS A 331 5.00 -21.75 2.73
N LYS A 332 4.58 -22.45 1.69
CA LYS A 332 4.43 -21.94 0.33
C LYS A 332 2.95 -21.76 0.00
N SER A 333 2.59 -20.62 -0.61
CA SER A 333 1.20 -20.27 -0.93
C SER A 333 0.28 -20.36 0.29
N ALA A 334 0.68 -19.69 1.36
CA ALA A 334 -0.06 -19.65 2.62
C ALA A 334 -1.47 -19.06 2.45
N ASP A 335 -1.62 -18.07 1.56
CA ASP A 335 -2.88 -17.47 1.13
C ASP A 335 -3.88 -18.47 0.54
N LYS A 336 -3.39 -19.61 0.06
CA LYS A 336 -4.18 -20.73 -0.49
C LYS A 336 -4.40 -21.85 0.51
N GLY A 337 -4.12 -21.63 1.79
CA GLY A 337 -4.29 -22.61 2.86
C GLY A 337 -3.37 -23.84 2.74
N LYS A 338 -2.19 -23.68 2.14
CA LYS A 338 -1.20 -24.77 2.07
C LYS A 338 -0.60 -25.01 3.46
N PRO A 339 -0.24 -26.32 3.77
CA PRO A 339 0.31 -26.68 5.06
C PRO A 339 1.74 -26.15 5.27
N GLU A 340 2.10 -25.99 6.52
CA GLU A 340 3.47 -25.73 6.95
C GLU A 340 4.34 -27.00 6.86
N THR A 341 5.62 -26.79 6.58
CA THR A 341 6.67 -27.76 6.76
C THR A 341 7.51 -27.37 7.95
N VAL A 342 7.67 -28.27 8.92
CA VAL A 342 8.44 -28.04 10.15
C VAL A 342 9.71 -28.88 10.12
N LYS A 343 10.85 -28.24 10.36
CA LYS A 343 12.14 -28.89 10.56
C LYS A 343 12.65 -28.54 11.96
N VAL A 344 12.82 -29.54 12.82
CA VAL A 344 13.49 -29.37 14.10
C VAL A 344 14.99 -29.25 13.83
N LEU A 345 15.57 -28.15 14.28
CA LEU A 345 16.99 -27.85 14.11
C LEU A 345 17.79 -28.26 15.37
N ASP A 346 17.20 -28.07 16.54
CA ASP A 346 17.83 -28.40 17.83
C ASP A 346 16.77 -28.60 18.94
N THR A 347 17.15 -29.27 19.99
CA THR A 347 16.36 -29.42 21.21
C THR A 347 17.12 -28.78 22.38
N LEU A 348 16.49 -27.80 23.00
CA LEU A 348 17.09 -26.94 24.01
C LEU A 348 16.62 -27.35 25.41
N LYS A 349 17.56 -27.41 26.35
CA LYS A 349 17.21 -27.61 27.75
C LYS A 349 16.62 -26.32 28.35
N PRO A 350 15.68 -26.41 29.30
CA PRO A 350 15.03 -25.22 29.88
C PRO A 350 16.01 -24.17 30.44
N SER A 351 17.17 -24.59 30.94
CA SER A 351 18.21 -23.68 31.46
C SER A 351 18.94 -22.85 30.39
N LEU A 352 18.77 -23.13 29.11
CA LEU A 352 19.39 -22.43 27.98
C LEU A 352 18.45 -21.45 27.28
N VAL A 353 17.15 -21.53 27.54
CA VAL A 353 16.12 -20.71 26.83
C VAL A 353 16.21 -19.23 27.25
N ASP A 354 16.78 -18.92 28.38
CA ASP A 354 16.98 -17.54 28.85
C ASP A 354 18.18 -16.82 28.19
N GLN A 355 18.92 -17.48 27.28
CA GLN A 355 20.17 -16.97 26.71
C GLN A 355 20.30 -17.15 25.19
N ILE A 356 19.20 -17.27 24.42
CA ILE A 356 19.27 -17.47 22.96
C ILE A 356 19.44 -16.14 22.27
N ASP A 357 20.63 -15.88 21.75
CA ASP A 357 20.88 -14.81 20.77
C ASP A 357 20.67 -15.35 19.35
N TYR A 358 19.70 -14.79 18.65
CA TYR A 358 19.35 -15.15 17.29
C TYR A 358 20.02 -14.21 16.28
N GLN A 359 20.86 -14.74 15.41
CA GLN A 359 21.40 -14.03 14.25
C GLN A 359 21.06 -14.78 12.96
N PRO A 360 19.85 -14.63 12.42
CA PRO A 360 19.58 -15.15 11.07
C PRO A 360 20.23 -14.22 10.04
N ALA A 361 21.15 -14.75 9.24
CA ALA A 361 21.53 -14.13 7.98
C ALA A 361 20.57 -14.63 6.91
N ILE A 362 19.87 -13.73 6.25
CA ILE A 362 19.02 -14.05 5.10
C ILE A 362 19.87 -13.81 3.86
N HIS A 363 20.29 -14.88 3.22
CA HIS A 363 20.89 -14.87 1.89
C HIS A 363 19.84 -15.41 0.90
N GLU A 364 19.73 -14.75 -0.28
CA GLU A 364 18.94 -15.24 -1.40
C GLU A 364 19.49 -16.57 -1.95
#